data_1fc5ee9e9fe4831785f8fe5342a23cc4
#
_entry.id   1fc5ee9e9fe4831785f8fe5342a23cc4
#
_cell.length_a   1.000
_cell.length_b   1.000
_cell.length_c   1.000
_cell.angle_alpha   90.00
_cell.angle_beta   90.00
_cell.angle_gamma   90.00
#
_symmetry.space_group_name_H-M   'P 1'
#
loop_
_entity.id
_entity.type
_entity.pdbx_description
1 polymer ?
#
loop_
_entity_poly.entity_id
_entity_poly.type
_entity_poly.pdbx_seq_one_letter_code
_entity_poly.pdbx_strand_id
1 'polypeptide(L)'
;MNQLSHRQATLRLRLTLPDGTPAAHVPVQADQTSHRFLFGCGAFDTVEMMKTEDPARRAFLGERMEKWLGLFNYGTLPFYWGRYEPEEGRPAFAETMAAARWLRQRGVRVKGHPLCWHTVCAPWLMRYDNGEILRRQLERIRRDVTAYRGVIDMWDVINEVVIMPVFDRYDNAVTRICRELGPVRLVKEVFGAARESNPEAVLLINDFNTSEKYEILLENLLEAGVPVSAIGIQSHQHQGYWGMEKLLDVLERFSRFGLPIHFTENTLVSGDLMPAHIVDLNDWQVDSWPSTPEGEQRQAREMAEMYTVLFSHPLVEAITTWDFNDGCWLKAPSGFVHEDNSLKPSYTALRDLIHGAWETHETLRTDGEGWVTLTGFKGDYTLRAPQGTARISLEGGGDAAAQVRLSPD
;
A
#
# COMPACT_ATOMS: atom_id res chain seq x y z
N MET A 1 15.38 24.92 -2.24
CA MET A 1 15.72 23.64 -1.60
C MET A 1 15.10 22.52 -2.42
N ASN A 2 15.81 21.40 -2.60
CA ASN A 2 15.25 20.26 -3.32
C ASN A 2 14.08 19.69 -2.49
N GLN A 3 12.85 19.79 -3.00
CA GLN A 3 11.64 19.35 -2.29
C GLN A 3 11.66 17.84 -1.94
N LEU A 4 12.54 17.05 -2.58
CA LEU A 4 12.67 15.62 -2.38
C LEU A 4 13.89 15.18 -1.58
N SER A 5 14.61 16.13 -0.93
CA SER A 5 15.82 15.80 -0.16
C SER A 5 15.58 14.75 0.95
N HIS A 6 14.39 14.75 1.57
CA HIS A 6 14.01 13.75 2.58
C HIS A 6 13.79 12.34 2.00
N ARG A 7 13.60 12.21 0.67
CA ARG A 7 13.50 10.94 -0.07
C ARG A 7 14.86 10.41 -0.51
N GLN A 8 15.89 11.23 -0.43
CA GLN A 8 17.24 10.92 -0.88
C GLN A 8 18.18 10.71 0.32
N ALA A 9 19.27 10.01 0.06
CA ALA A 9 20.36 9.82 1.00
C ALA A 9 21.70 9.80 0.28
N THR A 10 22.77 10.00 1.04
CA THR A 10 24.15 9.88 0.55
C THR A 10 24.87 8.84 1.38
N LEU A 11 25.57 7.92 0.72
CA LEU A 11 26.35 6.88 1.34
C LEU A 11 27.76 6.85 0.74
N ARG A 12 28.78 6.86 1.59
CA ARG A 12 30.17 6.66 1.19
C ARG A 12 30.52 5.18 1.27
N LEU A 13 30.93 4.61 0.15
CA LEU A 13 31.19 3.17 0.01
C LEU A 13 32.66 2.92 -0.28
N ARG A 14 33.25 1.92 0.38
CA ARG A 14 34.53 1.37 -0.01
C ARG A 14 34.33 0.02 -0.69
N LEU A 15 34.59 -0.02 -1.98
CA LEU A 15 34.46 -1.25 -2.77
C LEU A 15 35.77 -2.02 -2.74
N THR A 16 35.66 -3.32 -2.51
CA THR A 16 36.80 -4.25 -2.53
C THR A 16 36.56 -5.35 -3.58
N LEU A 17 37.61 -5.79 -4.18
CA LEU A 17 37.61 -6.94 -5.09
C LEU A 17 37.35 -8.26 -4.33
N PRO A 18 37.09 -9.39 -5.04
CA PRO A 18 36.90 -10.69 -4.38
C PRO A 18 38.03 -11.15 -3.49
N ASP A 19 39.27 -10.73 -3.77
CA ASP A 19 40.47 -11.00 -2.97
C ASP A 19 40.65 -10.08 -1.75
N GLY A 20 39.76 -9.08 -1.60
CA GLY A 20 39.77 -8.10 -0.50
C GLY A 20 40.61 -6.84 -0.76
N THR A 21 41.30 -6.74 -1.89
CA THR A 21 42.03 -5.53 -2.27
C THR A 21 41.06 -4.39 -2.68
N PRO A 22 41.47 -3.11 -2.55
CA PRO A 22 40.63 -2.01 -3.00
C PRO A 22 40.30 -2.09 -4.49
N ALA A 23 39.05 -1.84 -4.86
CA ALA A 23 38.62 -1.68 -6.25
C ALA A 23 39.01 -0.28 -6.74
N ALA A 24 40.32 -0.03 -6.96
CA ALA A 24 40.88 1.27 -7.27
C ALA A 24 40.60 1.71 -8.71
N HIS A 25 40.11 2.96 -8.87
CA HIS A 25 39.86 3.61 -10.15
C HIS A 25 38.87 2.85 -11.08
N VAL A 26 37.93 2.12 -10.50
CA VAL A 26 36.97 1.27 -11.24
C VAL A 26 35.70 2.07 -11.55
N PRO A 27 35.15 2.00 -12.79
CA PRO A 27 33.80 2.48 -13.06
C PRO A 27 32.77 1.58 -12.36
N VAL A 28 31.74 2.20 -11.78
CA VAL A 28 30.67 1.53 -11.06
C VAL A 28 29.32 2.06 -11.54
N GLN A 29 28.52 1.19 -12.11
CA GLN A 29 27.12 1.49 -12.39
C GLN A 29 26.31 1.18 -11.15
N ALA A 30 25.61 2.19 -10.60
CA ALA A 30 24.71 2.07 -9.47
C ALA A 30 23.26 2.21 -9.96
N ASP A 31 22.52 1.11 -9.94
CA ASP A 31 21.12 1.07 -10.36
C ASP A 31 20.23 0.78 -9.17
N GLN A 32 19.26 1.66 -8.91
CA GLN A 32 18.22 1.42 -7.92
C GLN A 32 17.35 0.25 -8.39
N THR A 33 17.07 -0.69 -7.51
CA THR A 33 16.29 -1.90 -7.80
C THR A 33 14.98 -1.98 -7.02
N SER A 34 14.85 -1.18 -5.96
CA SER A 34 13.58 -0.98 -5.28
C SER A 34 13.57 0.37 -4.55
N HIS A 35 12.35 0.92 -4.37
CA HIS A 35 12.14 2.11 -3.55
C HIS A 35 11.91 1.74 -2.07
N ARG A 36 12.41 2.59 -1.16
CA ARG A 36 11.97 2.59 0.23
C ARG A 36 10.52 3.02 0.35
N PHE A 37 10.12 4.02 -0.44
CA PHE A 37 8.75 4.50 -0.53
C PHE A 37 7.83 3.43 -1.14
N LEU A 38 6.59 3.33 -0.63
CA LEU A 38 5.64 2.31 -1.03
C LEU A 38 4.70 2.86 -2.13
N PHE A 39 5.00 2.51 -3.36
CA PHE A 39 4.10 2.70 -4.49
C PHE A 39 3.26 1.44 -4.64
N GLY A 40 1.95 1.55 -4.39
CA GLY A 40 1.09 0.38 -4.26
C GLY A 40 -0.18 0.41 -5.10
N CYS A 41 -0.77 -0.77 -5.19
CA CYS A 41 -2.10 -0.97 -5.77
C CYS A 41 -2.77 -2.19 -5.13
N GLY A 42 -4.11 -2.30 -5.24
CA GLY A 42 -4.80 -3.55 -4.98
C GLY A 42 -4.19 -4.69 -5.80
N ALA A 43 -3.86 -5.79 -5.13
CA ALA A 43 -3.27 -6.97 -5.76
C ALA A 43 -4.23 -8.17 -5.70
N PHE A 44 -5.55 -7.90 -5.83
CA PHE A 44 -6.61 -8.87 -5.64
C PHE A 44 -6.60 -9.98 -6.69
N ASP A 45 -6.18 -9.64 -7.92
CA ASP A 45 -6.04 -10.59 -9.02
C ASP A 45 -5.02 -11.70 -8.73
N THR A 46 -4.06 -11.48 -7.83
CA THR A 46 -3.13 -12.54 -7.42
C THR A 46 -3.83 -13.67 -6.70
N VAL A 47 -4.86 -13.37 -5.88
CA VAL A 47 -5.62 -14.40 -5.18
C VAL A 47 -6.45 -15.21 -6.17
N GLU A 48 -7.10 -14.55 -7.13
CA GLU A 48 -7.83 -15.23 -8.21
C GLU A 48 -6.89 -16.08 -9.07
N MET A 49 -5.70 -15.56 -9.42
CA MET A 49 -4.68 -16.28 -10.17
C MET A 49 -4.21 -17.56 -9.45
N MET A 50 -4.11 -17.55 -8.12
CA MET A 50 -3.75 -18.73 -7.33
C MET A 50 -4.90 -19.72 -7.23
N LYS A 51 -6.15 -19.26 -7.29
CA LYS A 51 -7.36 -20.07 -7.13
C LYS A 51 -7.85 -20.70 -8.42
N THR A 52 -7.73 -20.01 -9.56
CA THR A 52 -8.33 -20.46 -10.83
C THR A 52 -7.70 -21.74 -11.35
N GLU A 53 -8.55 -22.69 -11.78
CA GLU A 53 -8.12 -23.92 -12.46
C GLU A 53 -8.04 -23.73 -13.99
N ASP A 54 -8.66 -22.66 -14.53
CA ASP A 54 -8.62 -22.32 -15.95
C ASP A 54 -7.25 -21.76 -16.36
N PRO A 55 -6.49 -22.48 -17.23
CA PRO A 55 -5.16 -22.03 -17.67
C PRO A 55 -5.21 -20.72 -18.47
N ALA A 56 -6.28 -20.47 -19.25
CA ALA A 56 -6.42 -19.25 -20.04
C ALA A 56 -6.66 -18.05 -19.11
N ARG A 57 -7.53 -18.20 -18.11
CA ARG A 57 -7.76 -17.18 -17.11
C ARG A 57 -6.50 -16.88 -16.29
N ARG A 58 -5.77 -17.92 -15.89
CA ARG A 58 -4.49 -17.78 -15.17
C ARG A 58 -3.46 -17.04 -16.00
N ALA A 59 -3.33 -17.34 -17.29
CA ALA A 59 -2.41 -16.65 -18.19
C ALA A 59 -2.78 -15.18 -18.36
N PHE A 60 -4.07 -14.87 -18.51
CA PHE A 60 -4.59 -13.51 -18.63
C PHE A 60 -4.30 -12.67 -17.35
N LEU A 61 -4.55 -13.25 -16.18
CA LEU A 61 -4.24 -12.61 -14.91
C LEU A 61 -2.73 -12.45 -14.71
N GLY A 62 -1.93 -13.43 -15.14
CA GLY A 62 -0.47 -13.36 -15.13
C GLY A 62 0.06 -12.20 -15.96
N GLU A 63 -0.45 -11.99 -17.19
CA GLU A 63 -0.11 -10.84 -18.02
C GLU A 63 -0.44 -9.51 -17.32
N ARG A 64 -1.61 -9.42 -16.69
CA ARG A 64 -2.02 -8.25 -15.89
C ARG A 64 -1.05 -7.99 -14.74
N MET A 65 -0.68 -9.04 -14.00
CA MET A 65 0.23 -8.92 -12.88
C MET A 65 1.67 -8.56 -13.28
N GLU A 66 2.14 -8.94 -14.46
CA GLU A 66 3.43 -8.45 -14.99
C GLU A 66 3.39 -6.93 -15.23
N LYS A 67 2.28 -6.39 -15.75
CA LYS A 67 2.08 -4.93 -15.90
C LYS A 67 1.98 -4.25 -14.53
N TRP A 68 1.29 -4.87 -13.57
CA TRP A 68 1.21 -4.41 -12.18
C TRP A 68 2.60 -4.29 -11.54
N LEU A 69 3.45 -5.32 -11.68
CA LEU A 69 4.83 -5.35 -11.20
C LEU A 69 5.75 -4.33 -11.90
N GLY A 70 5.39 -3.90 -13.09
CA GLY A 70 6.07 -2.83 -13.82
C GLY A 70 5.87 -1.43 -13.23
N LEU A 71 5.00 -1.27 -12.21
CA LEU A 71 4.78 0.00 -11.52
C LEU A 71 5.03 -0.10 -10.01
N PHE A 72 4.59 -1.18 -9.36
CA PHE A 72 4.36 -1.21 -7.92
C PHE A 72 5.28 -2.16 -7.16
N ASN A 73 5.72 -1.71 -5.99
CA ASN A 73 6.50 -2.48 -5.01
C ASN A 73 5.71 -2.81 -3.74
N TYR A 74 4.39 -2.50 -3.71
CA TYR A 74 3.53 -2.65 -2.55
C TYR A 74 2.12 -3.09 -2.96
N GLY A 75 1.63 -4.19 -2.39
CA GLY A 75 0.35 -4.80 -2.75
C GLY A 75 -0.59 -4.96 -1.57
N THR A 76 -1.88 -4.61 -1.75
CA THR A 76 -2.93 -4.85 -0.77
C THR A 76 -3.68 -6.13 -1.13
N LEU A 77 -3.75 -7.10 -0.20
CA LEU A 77 -4.53 -8.34 -0.35
C LEU A 77 -5.82 -8.30 0.47
N PRO A 78 -6.91 -8.92 -0.05
CA PRO A 78 -8.22 -8.89 0.58
C PRO A 78 -8.34 -9.87 1.74
N PHE A 79 -8.78 -9.35 2.89
CA PHE A 79 -9.13 -10.11 4.09
C PHE A 79 -10.57 -9.81 4.56
N TYR A 80 -11.47 -9.43 3.64
CA TYR A 80 -12.88 -9.20 3.93
C TYR A 80 -13.49 -10.44 4.57
N TRP A 81 -13.85 -10.38 5.85
CA TRP A 81 -14.16 -11.58 6.63
C TRP A 81 -15.24 -12.46 6.02
N GLY A 82 -16.33 -11.86 5.51
CA GLY A 82 -17.41 -12.62 4.90
C GLY A 82 -17.04 -13.30 3.58
N ARG A 83 -15.97 -12.86 2.90
CA ARG A 83 -15.45 -13.49 1.67
C ARG A 83 -14.26 -14.39 1.95
N TYR A 84 -13.42 -14.00 2.91
CA TYR A 84 -12.24 -14.76 3.31
C TYR A 84 -12.60 -16.02 4.11
N GLU A 85 -13.67 -15.96 4.93
CA GLU A 85 -14.18 -17.06 5.75
C GLU A 85 -15.71 -17.10 5.68
N PRO A 86 -16.28 -17.47 4.50
CA PRO A 86 -17.73 -17.52 4.29
C PRO A 86 -18.41 -18.57 5.17
N GLU A 87 -17.70 -19.66 5.48
CA GLU A 87 -18.07 -20.67 6.45
C GLU A 87 -17.13 -20.60 7.66
N GLU A 88 -17.72 -20.64 8.85
CA GLU A 88 -16.96 -20.57 10.11
C GLU A 88 -15.89 -21.67 10.18
N GLY A 89 -14.64 -21.28 10.50
CA GLY A 89 -13.51 -22.19 10.60
C GLY A 89 -12.88 -22.60 9.27
N ARG A 90 -13.35 -22.04 8.13
CA ARG A 90 -12.84 -22.35 6.78
C ARG A 90 -12.36 -21.11 6.04
N PRO A 91 -11.27 -20.48 6.49
CA PRO A 91 -10.72 -19.34 5.79
C PRO A 91 -10.04 -19.75 4.48
N ALA A 92 -10.07 -18.85 3.49
CA ALA A 92 -9.34 -18.97 2.21
C ALA A 92 -7.82 -18.75 2.41
N PHE A 93 -7.25 -19.47 3.35
CA PHE A 93 -5.88 -19.29 3.80
C PHE A 93 -4.85 -19.71 2.74
N ALA A 94 -5.08 -20.83 2.07
CA ALA A 94 -4.09 -21.43 1.15
C ALA A 94 -3.84 -20.51 -0.06
N GLU A 95 -4.89 -20.03 -0.67
CA GLU A 95 -4.85 -19.16 -1.87
C GLU A 95 -4.28 -17.78 -1.53
N THR A 96 -4.70 -17.21 -0.41
CA THR A 96 -4.22 -15.90 0.04
C THR A 96 -2.75 -15.95 0.45
N MET A 97 -2.32 -17.02 1.13
CA MET A 97 -0.91 -17.24 1.46
C MET A 97 -0.05 -17.45 0.21
N ALA A 98 -0.55 -18.21 -0.77
CA ALA A 98 0.14 -18.41 -2.04
C ALA A 98 0.31 -17.07 -2.79
N ALA A 99 -0.74 -16.24 -2.84
CA ALA A 99 -0.69 -14.90 -3.43
C ALA A 99 0.33 -14.00 -2.71
N ALA A 100 0.30 -13.97 -1.38
CA ALA A 100 1.24 -13.18 -0.60
C ALA A 100 2.69 -13.60 -0.83
N ARG A 101 2.97 -14.90 -0.86
CA ARG A 101 4.32 -15.43 -1.14
C ARG A 101 4.76 -15.13 -2.57
N TRP A 102 3.86 -15.24 -3.54
CA TRP A 102 4.15 -14.92 -4.95
C TRP A 102 4.59 -13.45 -5.11
N LEU A 103 3.91 -12.51 -4.44
CA LEU A 103 4.28 -11.10 -4.40
C LEU A 103 5.62 -10.89 -3.69
N ARG A 104 5.82 -11.48 -2.51
CA ARG A 104 7.05 -11.37 -1.73
C ARG A 104 8.29 -11.87 -2.49
N GLN A 105 8.17 -12.98 -3.22
CA GLN A 105 9.24 -13.53 -4.05
C GLN A 105 9.67 -12.57 -5.18
N ARG A 106 8.80 -11.61 -5.53
CA ARG A 106 9.05 -10.57 -6.55
C ARG A 106 9.44 -9.22 -5.95
N GLY A 107 9.80 -9.19 -4.65
CA GLY A 107 10.24 -7.97 -3.97
C GLY A 107 9.09 -7.05 -3.53
N VAL A 108 7.83 -7.45 -3.71
CA VAL A 108 6.66 -6.66 -3.32
C VAL A 108 6.41 -6.79 -1.83
N ARG A 109 6.24 -5.67 -1.12
CA ARG A 109 5.71 -5.65 0.25
C ARG A 109 4.20 -5.87 0.21
N VAL A 110 3.66 -6.56 1.21
CA VAL A 110 2.25 -6.94 1.22
C VAL A 110 1.56 -6.42 2.47
N LYS A 111 0.37 -5.83 2.27
CA LYS A 111 -0.56 -5.43 3.32
C LYS A 111 -1.81 -6.29 3.27
N GLY A 112 -2.31 -6.72 4.43
CA GLY A 112 -3.62 -7.34 4.57
C GLY A 112 -4.70 -6.31 4.90
N HIS A 113 -5.85 -6.36 4.20
CA HIS A 113 -6.96 -5.40 4.33
C HIS A 113 -8.33 -6.08 4.30
N PRO A 114 -9.20 -5.79 5.26
CA PRO A 114 -8.94 -5.38 6.64
C PRO A 114 -9.14 -6.54 7.64
N LEU A 115 -8.60 -6.40 8.85
CA LEU A 115 -8.84 -7.38 9.92
C LEU A 115 -10.18 -7.19 10.63
N CYS A 116 -10.67 -5.96 10.79
CA CYS A 116 -11.94 -5.63 11.40
C CYS A 116 -12.67 -4.58 10.57
N TRP A 117 -13.86 -4.90 10.09
CA TRP A 117 -14.70 -3.99 9.31
C TRP A 117 -16.17 -4.40 9.40
N HIS A 118 -17.06 -3.41 9.47
CA HIS A 118 -18.50 -3.63 9.56
C HIS A 118 -19.13 -4.03 8.22
N THR A 119 -18.52 -3.62 7.10
CA THR A 119 -18.94 -4.02 5.75
C THR A 119 -18.28 -5.34 5.36
N VAL A 120 -18.99 -6.19 4.62
CA VAL A 120 -18.51 -7.54 4.26
C VAL A 120 -18.07 -8.36 5.48
N CYS A 121 -18.66 -8.11 6.63
CA CYS A 121 -18.50 -8.90 7.86
C CYS A 121 -19.06 -10.31 7.64
N ALA A 122 -18.53 -11.32 8.32
CA ALA A 122 -18.98 -12.70 8.18
C ALA A 122 -20.44 -12.87 8.68
N PRO A 123 -21.41 -13.24 7.82
CA PRO A 123 -22.82 -13.28 8.20
C PRO A 123 -23.14 -14.26 9.33
N TRP A 124 -22.35 -15.33 9.45
CA TRP A 124 -22.52 -16.34 10.48
C TRP A 124 -22.27 -15.84 11.91
N LEU A 125 -21.60 -14.68 12.08
CA LEU A 125 -21.40 -14.03 13.36
C LEU A 125 -22.73 -13.56 13.99
N MET A 126 -23.75 -13.28 13.18
CA MET A 126 -25.03 -12.74 13.65
C MET A 126 -25.81 -13.69 14.56
N ARG A 127 -25.45 -14.96 14.63
CA ARG A 127 -26.05 -15.95 15.54
C ARG A 127 -25.54 -15.89 16.98
N TYR A 128 -24.48 -15.10 17.21
CA TYR A 128 -23.81 -14.97 18.51
C TYR A 128 -24.21 -13.67 19.22
N ASP A 129 -24.06 -13.67 20.54
CA ASP A 129 -24.10 -12.42 21.32
C ASP A 129 -22.84 -11.58 21.14
N ASN A 130 -22.89 -10.35 21.60
CA ASN A 130 -21.81 -9.38 21.36
C ASN A 130 -20.49 -9.79 22.04
N GLY A 131 -20.55 -10.43 23.20
CA GLY A 131 -19.35 -10.94 23.89
C GLY A 131 -18.64 -12.02 23.08
N GLU A 132 -19.41 -12.95 22.51
CA GLU A 132 -18.88 -14.00 21.65
C GLU A 132 -18.41 -13.47 20.29
N ILE A 133 -19.10 -12.47 19.72
CA ILE A 133 -18.67 -11.78 18.49
C ILE A 133 -17.30 -11.15 18.72
N LEU A 134 -17.12 -10.39 19.79
CA LEU A 134 -15.84 -9.76 20.14
C LEU A 134 -14.73 -10.83 20.30
N ARG A 135 -15.00 -11.89 21.05
CA ARG A 135 -14.04 -12.97 21.26
C ARG A 135 -13.57 -13.56 19.92
N ARG A 136 -14.49 -13.86 19.01
CA ARG A 136 -14.20 -14.40 17.67
C ARG A 136 -13.46 -13.40 16.78
N GLN A 137 -13.79 -12.12 16.87
CA GLN A 137 -13.08 -11.06 16.16
C GLN A 137 -11.61 -11.01 16.60
N LEU A 138 -11.34 -11.07 17.90
CA LEU A 138 -9.97 -11.05 18.42
C LEU A 138 -9.23 -12.36 18.11
N GLU A 139 -9.89 -13.51 18.16
CA GLU A 139 -9.31 -14.80 17.76
C GLU A 139 -8.93 -14.83 16.28
N ARG A 140 -9.81 -14.31 15.41
CA ARG A 140 -9.48 -14.15 13.99
C ARG A 140 -8.22 -13.32 13.80
N ILE A 141 -8.12 -12.16 14.45
CA ILE A 141 -6.95 -11.28 14.34
C ILE A 141 -5.70 -12.05 14.79
N ARG A 142 -5.73 -12.71 15.94
CA ARG A 142 -4.59 -13.48 16.44
C ARG A 142 -4.20 -14.60 15.50
N ARG A 143 -5.17 -15.34 14.98
CA ARG A 143 -4.94 -16.41 14.00
C ARG A 143 -4.25 -15.88 12.75
N ASP A 144 -4.86 -14.87 12.12
CA ASP A 144 -4.40 -14.41 10.80
C ASP A 144 -3.06 -13.67 10.91
N VAL A 145 -2.91 -12.74 11.86
CA VAL A 145 -1.64 -12.00 12.03
C VAL A 145 -0.48 -12.95 12.40
N THR A 146 -0.72 -13.96 13.22
CA THR A 146 0.30 -14.97 13.56
C THR A 146 0.65 -15.84 12.36
N ALA A 147 -0.37 -16.33 11.62
CA ALA A 147 -0.15 -17.25 10.51
C ALA A 147 0.58 -16.61 9.32
N TYR A 148 0.36 -15.30 9.10
CA TYR A 148 1.01 -14.56 8.01
C TYR A 148 2.31 -13.86 8.41
N ARG A 149 2.75 -13.93 9.68
CA ARG A 149 3.97 -13.28 10.16
C ARG A 149 5.19 -13.63 9.30
N GLY A 150 5.97 -12.61 8.92
CA GLY A 150 7.12 -12.74 8.02
C GLY A 150 6.76 -12.76 6.52
N VAL A 151 5.47 -12.85 6.20
CA VAL A 151 4.96 -12.73 4.81
C VAL A 151 4.12 -11.46 4.66
N ILE A 152 3.17 -11.26 5.56
CA ILE A 152 2.38 -10.02 5.70
C ILE A 152 2.63 -9.46 7.10
N ASP A 153 3.40 -8.38 7.16
CA ASP A 153 3.73 -7.69 8.41
C ASP A 153 3.17 -6.26 8.43
N MET A 154 2.17 -5.98 7.59
CA MET A 154 1.44 -4.72 7.56
C MET A 154 -0.05 -4.99 7.42
N TRP A 155 -0.88 -4.31 8.24
CA TRP A 155 -2.30 -4.59 8.33
C TRP A 155 -3.13 -3.33 8.51
N ASP A 156 -4.20 -3.20 7.74
CA ASP A 156 -5.32 -2.36 8.13
C ASP A 156 -6.09 -3.12 9.22
N VAL A 157 -5.78 -2.79 10.49
CA VAL A 157 -6.34 -3.52 11.64
C VAL A 157 -7.83 -3.30 11.76
N ILE A 158 -8.27 -2.07 11.50
CA ILE A 158 -9.68 -1.72 11.49
C ILE A 158 -9.94 -0.66 10.40
N ASN A 159 -11.10 -0.78 9.77
CA ASN A 159 -11.51 0.07 8.65
C ASN A 159 -12.80 0.83 8.95
N GLU A 160 -12.84 2.13 8.60
CA GLU A 160 -14.02 3.00 8.62
C GLU A 160 -14.69 3.12 10.00
N VAL A 161 -13.89 3.41 11.01
CA VAL A 161 -14.36 3.49 12.39
C VAL A 161 -15.28 4.68 12.64
N VAL A 162 -15.11 5.78 11.90
CA VAL A 162 -15.89 7.00 12.10
C VAL A 162 -17.39 6.77 11.83
N ILE A 163 -17.72 6.00 10.79
CA ILE A 163 -19.11 5.68 10.46
C ILE A 163 -19.65 4.48 11.24
N MET A 164 -18.78 3.60 11.73
CA MET A 164 -19.13 2.30 12.28
C MET A 164 -20.21 2.35 13.38
N PRO A 165 -20.17 3.23 14.40
CA PRO A 165 -21.19 3.27 15.46
C PRO A 165 -22.56 3.78 14.99
N VAL A 166 -22.61 4.55 13.90
CA VAL A 166 -23.84 5.12 13.34
C VAL A 166 -24.32 4.43 12.07
N PHE A 167 -23.60 3.44 11.59
CA PHE A 167 -23.97 2.66 10.41
C PHE A 167 -25.29 1.92 10.64
N ASP A 168 -26.27 2.16 9.78
CA ASP A 168 -27.66 1.67 9.93
C ASP A 168 -28.27 1.03 8.67
N ARG A 169 -27.49 0.89 7.58
CA ARG A 169 -27.98 0.30 6.32
C ARG A 169 -28.43 -1.16 6.47
N TYR A 170 -27.74 -1.92 7.30
CA TYR A 170 -28.09 -3.28 7.68
C TYR A 170 -27.44 -3.65 9.01
N ASP A 171 -28.04 -4.60 9.69
CA ASP A 171 -27.50 -5.13 10.95
C ASP A 171 -26.28 -6.00 10.66
N ASN A 172 -25.21 -5.78 11.44
CA ASN A 172 -23.96 -6.52 11.30
C ASN A 172 -23.24 -6.62 12.65
N ALA A 173 -22.46 -7.70 12.79
CA ALA A 173 -21.81 -8.05 14.04
C ALA A 173 -20.82 -6.98 14.55
N VAL A 174 -20.04 -6.36 13.66
CA VAL A 174 -18.99 -5.41 14.05
C VAL A 174 -19.59 -4.08 14.51
N THR A 175 -20.65 -3.59 13.84
CA THR A 175 -21.40 -2.40 14.31
C THR A 175 -22.02 -2.65 15.69
N ARG A 176 -22.56 -3.87 15.97
CA ARG A 176 -23.12 -4.21 17.27
C ARG A 176 -22.09 -4.08 18.39
N ILE A 177 -20.91 -4.68 18.23
CA ILE A 177 -19.85 -4.60 19.26
C ILE A 177 -19.28 -3.19 19.35
N CYS A 178 -19.19 -2.44 18.25
CA CYS A 178 -18.77 -1.04 18.26
C CYS A 178 -19.74 -0.14 19.04
N ARG A 179 -21.03 -0.33 18.88
CA ARG A 179 -22.07 0.41 19.65
C ARG A 179 -22.03 0.11 21.14
N GLU A 180 -21.76 -1.14 21.52
CA GLU A 180 -21.70 -1.56 22.94
C GLU A 180 -20.42 -1.06 23.63
N LEU A 181 -19.27 -1.22 22.97
CA LEU A 181 -17.97 -0.89 23.56
C LEU A 181 -17.57 0.58 23.42
N GLY A 182 -18.10 1.23 22.38
CA GLY A 182 -17.58 2.49 21.85
C GLY A 182 -16.37 2.29 20.94
N PRO A 183 -16.16 3.22 19.98
CA PRO A 183 -15.13 3.08 18.96
C PRO A 183 -13.71 2.99 19.53
N VAL A 184 -13.37 3.82 20.51
CA VAL A 184 -12.01 3.84 21.11
C VAL A 184 -11.66 2.50 21.76
N ARG A 185 -12.60 1.90 22.53
CA ARG A 185 -12.35 0.63 23.18
C ARG A 185 -12.26 -0.50 22.16
N LEU A 186 -13.14 -0.54 21.16
CA LEU A 186 -13.06 -1.56 20.10
C LEU A 186 -11.72 -1.50 19.37
N VAL A 187 -11.28 -0.29 18.96
CA VAL A 187 -9.97 -0.12 18.31
C VAL A 187 -8.83 -0.60 19.21
N LYS A 188 -8.86 -0.25 20.51
CA LYS A 188 -7.85 -0.69 21.46
C LYS A 188 -7.76 -2.21 21.56
N GLU A 189 -8.90 -2.92 21.63
CA GLU A 189 -8.95 -4.37 21.69
C GLU A 189 -8.37 -5.03 20.42
N VAL A 190 -8.78 -4.57 19.23
CA VAL A 190 -8.31 -5.16 17.96
C VAL A 190 -6.84 -4.86 17.68
N PHE A 191 -6.37 -3.64 18.00
CA PHE A 191 -4.95 -3.29 17.87
C PHE A 191 -4.09 -4.05 18.89
N GLY A 192 -4.59 -4.23 20.12
CA GLY A 192 -3.93 -5.04 21.14
C GLY A 192 -3.70 -6.47 20.66
N ALA A 193 -4.76 -7.12 20.15
CA ALA A 193 -4.68 -8.47 19.61
C ALA A 193 -3.69 -8.59 18.42
N ALA A 194 -3.68 -7.59 17.51
CA ALA A 194 -2.75 -7.58 16.38
C ALA A 194 -1.30 -7.39 16.84
N ARG A 195 -1.04 -6.45 17.76
CA ARG A 195 0.30 -6.16 18.28
C ARG A 195 0.88 -7.33 19.08
N GLU A 196 0.06 -8.00 19.91
CA GLU A 196 0.45 -9.22 20.64
C GLU A 196 0.86 -10.34 19.68
N SER A 197 0.16 -10.48 18.55
CA SER A 197 0.40 -11.54 17.57
C SER A 197 1.64 -11.31 16.70
N ASN A 198 1.95 -10.05 16.40
CA ASN A 198 3.18 -9.66 15.69
C ASN A 198 3.68 -8.31 16.22
N PRO A 199 4.62 -8.30 17.17
CA PRO A 199 5.17 -7.06 17.75
C PRO A 199 5.82 -6.12 16.76
N GLU A 200 6.33 -6.63 15.64
CA GLU A 200 7.03 -5.85 14.60
C GLU A 200 6.11 -5.37 13.46
N ALA A 201 4.83 -5.75 13.49
CA ALA A 201 3.91 -5.39 12.43
C ALA A 201 3.63 -3.88 12.37
N VAL A 202 3.51 -3.35 11.16
CA VAL A 202 2.98 -2.01 10.89
C VAL A 202 1.47 -2.07 10.92
N LEU A 203 0.86 -1.42 11.90
CA LEU A 203 -0.57 -1.47 12.18
C LEU A 203 -1.23 -0.14 11.83
N LEU A 204 -2.14 -0.16 10.86
CA LEU A 204 -2.87 1.01 10.39
C LEU A 204 -4.30 1.03 10.95
N ILE A 205 -4.77 2.24 11.26
CA ILE A 205 -6.19 2.57 11.24
C ILE A 205 -6.49 3.19 9.88
N ASN A 206 -7.56 2.78 9.21
CA ASN A 206 -7.89 3.21 7.86
C ASN A 206 -9.31 3.78 7.79
N ASP A 207 -9.48 4.95 7.18
CA ASP A 207 -10.79 5.58 7.04
C ASP A 207 -10.87 6.44 5.77
N PHE A 208 -12.08 6.58 5.22
CA PHE A 208 -12.38 7.52 4.14
C PHE A 208 -12.72 8.93 4.66
N ASN A 209 -13.05 9.04 5.93
CA ASN A 209 -13.47 10.29 6.53
C ASN A 209 -12.27 11.19 6.82
N THR A 210 -12.18 12.32 6.13
CA THR A 210 -11.11 13.30 6.33
C THR A 210 -11.59 14.55 7.09
N SER A 211 -12.75 14.48 7.79
CA SER A 211 -13.24 15.57 8.63
C SER A 211 -12.65 15.53 10.05
N GLU A 212 -12.95 16.55 10.83
CA GLU A 212 -12.58 16.64 12.25
C GLU A 212 -12.98 15.40 13.08
N LYS A 213 -14.01 14.64 12.65
CA LYS A 213 -14.42 13.41 13.35
C LYS A 213 -13.30 12.35 13.37
N TYR A 214 -12.54 12.22 12.26
CA TYR A 214 -11.42 11.29 12.22
C TYR A 214 -10.24 11.81 13.06
N GLU A 215 -9.99 13.12 13.05
CA GLU A 215 -8.97 13.73 13.89
C GLU A 215 -9.26 13.53 15.39
N ILE A 216 -10.50 13.81 15.83
CA ILE A 216 -10.94 13.56 17.22
C ILE A 216 -10.81 12.08 17.60
N LEU A 217 -11.15 11.18 16.69
CA LEU A 217 -10.96 9.74 16.93
C LEU A 217 -9.48 9.41 17.14
N LEU A 218 -8.60 9.89 16.26
CA LEU A 218 -7.14 9.68 16.37
C LEU A 218 -6.57 10.22 17.68
N GLU A 219 -6.96 11.43 18.09
CA GLU A 219 -6.57 12.00 19.39
C GLU A 219 -6.92 11.06 20.54
N ASN A 220 -8.19 10.64 20.61
CA ASN A 220 -8.67 9.75 21.67
C ASN A 220 -7.95 8.38 21.65
N LEU A 221 -7.62 7.84 20.47
CA LEU A 221 -6.90 6.58 20.34
C LEU A 221 -5.45 6.69 20.84
N LEU A 222 -4.76 7.77 20.49
CA LEU A 222 -3.38 8.03 20.92
C LEU A 222 -3.32 8.29 22.43
N GLU A 223 -4.26 9.07 22.99
CA GLU A 223 -4.40 9.26 24.44
C GLU A 223 -4.68 7.96 25.18
N ALA A 224 -5.48 7.05 24.57
CA ALA A 224 -5.75 5.73 25.15
C ALA A 224 -4.57 4.75 25.00
N GLY A 225 -3.45 5.17 24.38
CA GLY A 225 -2.25 4.36 24.17
C GLY A 225 -2.41 3.26 23.12
N VAL A 226 -3.27 3.45 22.14
CA VAL A 226 -3.41 2.50 21.02
C VAL A 226 -2.14 2.54 20.16
N PRO A 227 -1.51 1.38 19.85
CA PRO A 227 -0.23 1.33 19.15
C PRO A 227 -0.40 1.51 17.62
N VAL A 228 -0.96 2.65 17.20
CA VAL A 228 -1.11 3.00 15.78
C VAL A 228 0.27 3.26 15.19
N SER A 229 0.63 2.54 14.13
CA SER A 229 1.90 2.71 13.43
C SER A 229 1.80 3.73 12.28
N ALA A 230 0.66 3.82 11.62
CA ALA A 230 0.41 4.76 10.53
C ALA A 230 -1.09 5.07 10.39
N ILE A 231 -1.37 6.26 9.85
CA ILE A 231 -2.73 6.73 9.57
C ILE A 231 -3.05 6.43 8.11
N GLY A 232 -4.11 5.64 7.87
CA GLY A 232 -4.63 5.36 6.53
C GLY A 232 -5.71 6.35 6.12
N ILE A 233 -5.60 6.87 4.90
CA ILE A 233 -6.56 7.75 4.26
C ILE A 233 -6.95 7.13 2.92
N GLN A 234 -8.21 6.70 2.76
CA GLN A 234 -8.65 5.97 1.57
C GLN A 234 -8.57 6.82 0.29
N SER A 235 -9.07 8.04 0.31
CA SER A 235 -9.05 9.00 -0.82
C SER A 235 -9.69 8.49 -2.11
N HIS A 236 -10.87 7.86 -2.02
CA HIS A 236 -11.70 7.56 -3.18
C HIS A 236 -12.25 8.84 -3.81
N GLN A 237 -11.95 9.08 -5.08
CA GLN A 237 -12.23 10.33 -5.78
C GLN A 237 -13.08 10.11 -7.04
N HIS A 238 -14.08 9.25 -6.97
CA HIS A 238 -15.00 8.97 -8.08
C HIS A 238 -15.79 10.19 -8.57
N GLN A 239 -16.00 11.17 -7.69
CA GLN A 239 -16.71 12.42 -7.95
C GLN A 239 -15.82 13.54 -8.49
N GLY A 240 -14.54 13.25 -8.70
CA GLY A 240 -13.54 14.17 -9.20
C GLY A 240 -12.32 14.29 -8.28
N TYR A 241 -11.22 14.67 -8.87
CA TYR A 241 -9.95 14.89 -8.19
C TYR A 241 -10.09 15.96 -7.09
N TRP A 242 -9.56 15.68 -5.92
CA TRP A 242 -9.59 16.61 -4.78
C TRP A 242 -8.87 17.95 -5.07
N GLY A 243 -7.89 17.93 -5.98
CA GLY A 243 -7.02 19.06 -6.24
C GLY A 243 -5.95 19.26 -5.16
N MET A 244 -4.97 20.09 -5.51
CA MET A 244 -3.83 20.36 -4.64
C MET A 244 -4.23 20.98 -3.31
N GLU A 245 -5.19 21.91 -3.30
CA GLU A 245 -5.64 22.62 -2.10
C GLU A 245 -6.17 21.65 -1.04
N LYS A 246 -7.09 20.76 -1.41
CA LYS A 246 -7.65 19.77 -0.48
C LYS A 246 -6.61 18.72 -0.07
N LEU A 247 -5.72 18.30 -0.97
CA LEU A 247 -4.63 17.38 -0.60
C LEU A 247 -3.72 17.98 0.45
N LEU A 248 -3.33 19.25 0.28
CA LEU A 248 -2.46 19.95 1.24
C LEU A 248 -3.16 20.20 2.57
N ASP A 249 -4.45 20.57 2.57
CA ASP A 249 -5.26 20.70 3.79
C ASP A 249 -5.30 19.38 4.58
N VAL A 250 -5.59 18.27 3.92
CA VAL A 250 -5.60 16.95 4.55
C VAL A 250 -4.22 16.59 5.10
N LEU A 251 -3.16 16.81 4.34
CA LEU A 251 -1.78 16.54 4.77
C LEU A 251 -1.41 17.38 5.99
N GLU A 252 -1.70 18.68 6.00
CA GLU A 252 -1.41 19.57 7.13
C GLU A 252 -2.11 19.09 8.40
N ARG A 253 -3.43 18.84 8.32
CA ARG A 253 -4.24 18.43 9.48
C ARG A 253 -3.80 17.09 10.07
N PHE A 254 -3.54 16.09 9.23
CA PHE A 254 -3.15 14.77 9.71
C PHE A 254 -1.66 14.67 10.08
N SER A 255 -0.80 15.56 9.58
CA SER A 255 0.63 15.62 9.94
C SER A 255 0.88 16.01 11.40
N ARG A 256 -0.07 16.70 12.04
CA ARG A 256 0.04 17.10 13.45
C ARG A 256 0.17 15.93 14.42
N PHE A 257 -0.26 14.74 14.02
CA PHE A 257 -0.13 13.52 14.82
C PHE A 257 1.29 12.94 14.83
N GLY A 258 2.18 13.41 13.96
CA GLY A 258 3.57 12.95 13.88
C GLY A 258 3.75 11.50 13.46
N LEU A 259 2.68 10.86 12.95
CA LEU A 259 2.70 9.48 12.46
C LEU A 259 2.86 9.45 10.93
N PRO A 260 3.43 8.37 10.38
CA PRO A 260 3.36 8.09 8.96
C PRO A 260 1.94 8.14 8.41
N ILE A 261 1.78 8.65 7.20
CA ILE A 261 0.49 8.73 6.49
C ILE A 261 0.56 7.83 5.26
N HIS A 262 -0.41 6.94 5.13
CA HIS A 262 -0.60 6.10 3.95
C HIS A 262 -1.89 6.52 3.25
N PHE A 263 -1.80 6.91 1.97
CA PHE A 263 -2.97 7.03 1.10
C PHE A 263 -3.27 5.63 0.56
N THR A 264 -4.36 5.03 1.01
CA THR A 264 -4.53 3.57 0.99
C THR A 264 -5.40 3.03 -0.13
N GLU A 265 -6.27 3.86 -0.74
CA GLU A 265 -7.31 3.39 -1.66
C GLU A 265 -7.64 4.46 -2.72
N ASN A 266 -6.62 5.15 -3.25
CA ASN A 266 -6.84 6.22 -4.22
C ASN A 266 -7.59 5.71 -5.46
N THR A 267 -8.56 6.51 -5.91
CA THR A 267 -9.34 6.20 -7.10
C THR A 267 -9.57 7.47 -7.89
N LEU A 268 -9.14 7.51 -9.14
CA LEU A 268 -9.44 8.57 -10.10
C LEU A 268 -10.04 7.93 -11.34
N VAL A 269 -11.21 8.41 -11.77
CA VAL A 269 -11.92 7.81 -12.90
C VAL A 269 -11.56 8.46 -14.22
N SER A 270 -11.48 7.65 -15.27
CA SER A 270 -11.18 8.05 -16.65
C SER A 270 -12.41 8.14 -17.55
N GLY A 271 -13.60 8.08 -16.96
CA GLY A 271 -14.89 8.30 -17.61
C GLY A 271 -15.56 9.57 -17.10
N ASP A 272 -16.88 9.62 -17.26
CA ASP A 272 -17.69 10.65 -16.61
C ASP A 272 -17.56 10.55 -15.09
N LEU A 273 -17.62 11.70 -14.42
CA LEU A 273 -17.52 11.72 -12.96
C LEU A 273 -18.84 11.24 -12.33
N MET A 274 -18.75 10.54 -11.20
CA MET A 274 -19.91 10.24 -10.39
C MET A 274 -20.59 11.55 -9.92
N PRO A 275 -21.93 11.66 -9.99
CA PRO A 275 -22.61 12.86 -9.56
C PRO A 275 -22.32 13.24 -8.11
N ALA A 276 -22.06 14.53 -7.86
CA ALA A 276 -21.66 15.05 -6.55
C ALA A 276 -22.72 14.87 -5.44
N HIS A 277 -23.99 14.64 -5.81
CA HIS A 277 -25.08 14.43 -4.85
C HIS A 277 -25.12 13.00 -4.26
N ILE A 278 -24.32 12.06 -4.81
CA ILE A 278 -24.20 10.71 -4.27
C ILE A 278 -23.38 10.78 -2.98
N VAL A 279 -24.01 10.52 -1.84
CA VAL A 279 -23.37 10.60 -0.52
C VAL A 279 -22.58 9.32 -0.20
N ASP A 280 -23.19 8.17 -0.39
CA ASP A 280 -22.49 6.88 -0.31
C ASP A 280 -22.20 6.40 -1.72
N LEU A 281 -20.92 6.21 -2.02
CA LEU A 281 -20.47 5.79 -3.36
C LEU A 281 -21.14 4.49 -3.81
N ASN A 282 -21.49 3.59 -2.88
CA ASN A 282 -22.17 2.34 -3.17
C ASN A 282 -23.62 2.52 -3.66
N ASP A 283 -24.22 3.72 -3.55
CA ASP A 283 -25.52 4.02 -4.13
C ASP A 283 -25.45 4.27 -5.64
N TRP A 284 -24.23 4.48 -6.16
CA TRP A 284 -24.00 4.61 -7.59
C TRP A 284 -23.99 3.24 -8.26
N GLN A 285 -25.15 2.81 -8.74
CA GLN A 285 -25.32 1.54 -9.44
C GLN A 285 -25.66 1.81 -10.90
N VAL A 286 -24.74 1.48 -11.80
CA VAL A 286 -24.88 1.68 -13.25
C VAL A 286 -24.63 0.37 -14.00
N ASP A 287 -25.24 0.22 -15.17
CA ASP A 287 -25.04 -0.95 -16.01
C ASP A 287 -23.63 -0.98 -16.61
N SER A 288 -23.14 0.21 -16.99
CA SER A 288 -21.80 0.39 -17.57
C SER A 288 -21.25 1.77 -17.19
N TRP A 289 -19.95 1.81 -16.93
CA TRP A 289 -19.22 3.06 -16.68
C TRP A 289 -17.93 3.07 -17.51
N PRO A 290 -18.01 3.47 -18.79
CA PRO A 290 -16.89 3.36 -19.70
C PRO A 290 -15.85 4.46 -19.47
N SER A 291 -14.59 4.13 -19.78
CA SER A 291 -13.51 5.10 -19.99
C SER A 291 -13.78 5.95 -21.24
N THR A 292 -13.28 7.18 -21.25
CA THR A 292 -13.30 8.05 -22.44
C THR A 292 -11.88 8.58 -22.74
N PRO A 293 -11.54 8.86 -24.02
CA PRO A 293 -10.21 9.36 -24.36
C PRO A 293 -9.82 10.64 -23.58
N GLU A 294 -10.76 11.56 -23.41
CA GLU A 294 -10.58 12.80 -22.65
C GLU A 294 -10.41 12.53 -21.16
N GLY A 295 -11.19 11.59 -20.64
CA GLY A 295 -11.15 11.13 -19.25
C GLY A 295 -9.83 10.46 -18.92
N GLU A 296 -9.27 9.64 -19.81
CA GLU A 296 -7.96 9.00 -19.64
C GLU A 296 -6.82 10.03 -19.58
N GLN A 297 -6.86 11.05 -20.42
CA GLN A 297 -5.88 12.14 -20.38
C GLN A 297 -6.02 12.96 -19.10
N ARG A 298 -7.25 13.19 -18.62
CA ARG A 298 -7.52 13.83 -17.34
C ARG A 298 -6.97 12.99 -16.19
N GLN A 299 -7.31 11.70 -16.12
CA GLN A 299 -6.83 10.76 -15.11
C GLN A 299 -5.31 10.74 -15.03
N ALA A 300 -4.62 10.69 -16.18
CA ALA A 300 -3.16 10.68 -16.23
C ALA A 300 -2.54 11.93 -15.60
N ARG A 301 -3.08 13.13 -15.92
CA ARG A 301 -2.58 14.40 -15.36
C ARG A 301 -2.86 14.50 -13.85
N GLU A 302 -4.08 14.20 -13.43
CA GLU A 302 -4.51 14.27 -12.03
C GLU A 302 -3.75 13.26 -11.16
N MET A 303 -3.50 12.05 -11.69
CA MET A 303 -2.70 11.02 -11.03
C MET A 303 -1.24 11.48 -10.85
N ALA A 304 -0.63 12.04 -11.88
CA ALA A 304 0.74 12.54 -11.82
C ALA A 304 0.88 13.70 -10.81
N GLU A 305 -0.08 14.63 -10.78
CA GLU A 305 -0.11 15.73 -9.81
C GLU A 305 -0.28 15.19 -8.39
N MET A 306 -1.26 14.32 -8.14
CA MET A 306 -1.53 13.72 -6.83
C MET A 306 -0.29 12.99 -6.30
N TYR A 307 0.32 12.13 -7.11
CA TYR A 307 1.53 11.38 -6.71
C TYR A 307 2.70 12.32 -6.40
N THR A 308 2.86 13.40 -7.18
CA THR A 308 3.93 14.38 -6.95
C THR A 308 3.74 15.11 -5.63
N VAL A 309 2.53 15.56 -5.32
CA VAL A 309 2.21 16.22 -4.05
C VAL A 309 2.45 15.28 -2.88
N LEU A 310 1.89 14.07 -2.93
CA LEU A 310 2.00 13.09 -1.85
C LEU A 310 3.44 12.59 -1.66
N PHE A 311 4.17 12.31 -2.74
CA PHE A 311 5.57 11.89 -2.66
C PHE A 311 6.49 12.99 -2.12
N SER A 312 6.12 14.26 -2.32
CA SER A 312 6.89 15.40 -1.78
C SER A 312 6.68 15.63 -0.29
N HIS A 313 5.69 14.99 0.35
CA HIS A 313 5.39 15.21 1.75
C HIS A 313 6.16 14.24 2.67
N PRO A 314 6.94 14.72 3.67
CA PRO A 314 7.87 13.88 4.43
C PRO A 314 7.22 12.77 5.25
N LEU A 315 5.98 12.95 5.74
CA LEU A 315 5.26 11.94 6.52
C LEU A 315 4.47 10.95 5.66
N VAL A 316 4.30 11.17 4.34
CA VAL A 316 3.67 10.18 3.48
C VAL A 316 4.70 9.08 3.19
N GLU A 317 4.36 7.83 3.49
CA GLU A 317 5.23 6.67 3.25
C GLU A 317 4.68 5.72 2.20
N ALA A 318 3.38 5.80 1.91
CA ALA A 318 2.72 4.96 0.92
C ALA A 318 1.64 5.71 0.13
N ILE A 319 1.56 5.41 -1.16
CA ILE A 319 0.45 5.79 -2.03
C ILE A 319 -0.04 4.52 -2.70
N THR A 320 -1.30 4.16 -2.45
CA THR A 320 -1.91 2.95 -2.99
C THR A 320 -3.16 3.31 -3.79
N THR A 321 -3.21 2.92 -5.05
CA THR A 321 -4.46 2.96 -5.83
C THR A 321 -5.28 1.71 -5.55
N TRP A 322 -6.62 1.82 -5.69
CA TRP A 322 -7.50 0.70 -5.35
C TRP A 322 -7.57 -0.33 -6.48
N ASP A 323 -7.95 0.10 -7.66
CA ASP A 323 -8.13 -0.77 -8.82
C ASP A 323 -6.93 -0.69 -9.76
N PHE A 324 -6.45 -1.84 -10.26
CA PHE A 324 -5.44 -1.88 -11.29
C PHE A 324 -6.02 -1.87 -12.70
N ASN A 325 -7.18 -2.51 -12.90
CA ASN A 325 -7.92 -2.52 -14.15
C ASN A 325 -9.28 -1.85 -14.02
N ASP A 326 -9.84 -1.41 -15.13
CA ASP A 326 -11.20 -0.90 -15.22
C ASP A 326 -12.23 -2.00 -14.88
N GLY A 327 -13.43 -1.59 -14.49
CA GLY A 327 -14.55 -2.48 -14.26
C GLY A 327 -14.58 -3.20 -12.91
N CYS A 328 -13.67 -2.87 -11.97
CA CYS A 328 -13.62 -3.49 -10.66
C CYS A 328 -14.70 -2.94 -9.70
N TRP A 329 -14.32 -2.17 -8.69
CA TRP A 329 -15.30 -1.64 -7.74
C TRP A 329 -16.20 -0.60 -8.39
N LEU A 330 -17.52 -0.74 -8.22
CA LEU A 330 -18.58 0.09 -8.83
C LEU A 330 -18.58 0.06 -10.38
N LYS A 331 -17.89 -0.87 -11.01
CA LYS A 331 -17.61 -0.90 -12.46
C LYS A 331 -16.87 0.36 -12.95
N ALA A 332 -16.16 1.05 -12.04
CA ALA A 332 -15.49 2.30 -12.35
C ALA A 332 -14.33 2.11 -13.35
N PRO A 333 -14.15 3.06 -14.28
CA PRO A 333 -12.99 3.10 -15.15
C PRO A 333 -11.81 3.76 -14.40
N SER A 334 -11.36 3.13 -13.31
CA SER A 334 -10.39 3.67 -12.34
C SER A 334 -8.99 3.06 -12.46
N GLY A 335 -8.84 2.05 -13.32
CA GLY A 335 -7.60 1.31 -13.49
C GLY A 335 -6.51 2.04 -14.28
N PHE A 336 -5.34 1.42 -14.31
CA PHE A 336 -4.19 1.75 -15.17
C PHE A 336 -4.22 0.99 -16.50
N VAL A 337 -5.01 -0.05 -16.54
CA VAL A 337 -5.28 -0.85 -17.74
C VAL A 337 -6.78 -0.99 -17.93
N HIS A 338 -7.19 -1.18 -19.17
CA HIS A 338 -8.55 -1.58 -19.49
C HIS A 338 -8.82 -3.02 -19.05
N GLU A 339 -10.07 -3.46 -19.17
CA GLU A 339 -10.44 -4.84 -18.82
C GLU A 339 -9.69 -5.90 -19.62
N ASP A 340 -9.26 -5.58 -20.86
CA ASP A 340 -8.48 -6.44 -21.76
C ASP A 340 -6.96 -6.38 -21.53
N ASN A 341 -6.51 -5.72 -20.47
CA ASN A 341 -5.12 -5.47 -20.11
C ASN A 341 -4.39 -4.44 -20.99
N SER A 342 -5.02 -3.78 -21.97
CA SER A 342 -4.37 -2.68 -22.70
C SER A 342 -4.07 -1.49 -21.78
N LEU A 343 -2.91 -0.85 -21.98
CA LEU A 343 -2.42 0.21 -21.10
C LEU A 343 -3.16 1.52 -21.33
N LYS A 344 -3.45 2.24 -20.24
CA LYS A 344 -3.98 3.60 -20.26
C LYS A 344 -2.86 4.63 -20.09
N PRO A 345 -3.07 5.90 -20.49
CA PRO A 345 -2.09 6.98 -20.33
C PRO A 345 -1.60 7.15 -18.88
N SER A 346 -2.46 6.88 -17.88
CA SER A 346 -2.12 6.93 -16.46
C SER A 346 -1.01 5.94 -16.07
N TYR A 347 -0.95 4.76 -16.70
CA TYR A 347 0.14 3.81 -16.52
C TYR A 347 1.49 4.41 -16.93
N THR A 348 1.55 4.99 -18.12
CA THR A 348 2.78 5.61 -18.64
C THR A 348 3.20 6.79 -17.77
N ALA A 349 2.24 7.64 -17.38
CA ALA A 349 2.53 8.81 -16.55
C ALA A 349 3.15 8.40 -15.18
N LEU A 350 2.62 7.37 -14.52
CA LEU A 350 3.20 6.89 -13.27
C LEU A 350 4.54 6.17 -13.48
N ARG A 351 4.70 5.38 -14.53
CA ARG A 351 5.97 4.74 -14.82
C ARG A 351 7.08 5.78 -15.03
N ASP A 352 6.80 6.84 -15.75
CA ASP A 352 7.78 7.90 -16.02
C ASP A 352 8.15 8.70 -14.76
N LEU A 353 7.24 8.77 -13.77
CA LEU A 353 7.55 9.32 -12.46
C LEU A 353 8.34 8.33 -11.61
N ILE A 354 7.82 7.13 -11.37
CA ILE A 354 8.36 6.17 -10.40
C ILE A 354 9.70 5.61 -10.88
N HIS A 355 9.76 5.14 -12.15
CA HIS A 355 10.93 4.50 -12.75
C HIS A 355 11.75 5.42 -13.66
N GLY A 356 11.41 6.71 -13.71
CA GLY A 356 12.15 7.73 -14.43
C GLY A 356 12.62 8.83 -13.49
N ALA A 357 11.72 9.78 -13.16
CA ALA A 357 12.09 10.97 -12.39
C ALA A 357 12.50 10.67 -10.94
N TRP A 358 11.99 9.61 -10.33
CA TRP A 358 12.21 9.27 -8.92
C TRP A 358 13.09 8.03 -8.71
N GLU A 359 13.67 7.49 -9.73
CA GLU A 359 14.61 6.37 -9.66
C GLU A 359 16.04 6.82 -9.94
N THR A 360 17.00 6.23 -9.28
CA THR A 360 18.42 6.63 -9.41
C THR A 360 19.20 5.63 -10.22
N HIS A 361 19.84 6.11 -11.27
CA HIS A 361 20.80 5.40 -12.11
C HIS A 361 22.05 6.27 -12.27
N GLU A 362 23.16 5.87 -11.66
CA GLU A 362 24.38 6.67 -11.63
C GLU A 362 25.59 5.89 -12.10
N THR A 363 26.43 6.55 -12.90
CA THR A 363 27.75 6.03 -13.24
C THR A 363 28.80 6.75 -12.40
N LEU A 364 29.40 6.01 -11.50
CA LEU A 364 30.36 6.50 -10.51
C LEU A 364 31.77 5.97 -10.82
N ARG A 365 32.79 6.49 -10.13
CA ARG A 365 34.16 6.00 -10.22
C ARG A 365 34.81 5.98 -8.83
N THR A 366 35.41 4.86 -8.45
CA THR A 366 36.18 4.75 -7.21
C THR A 366 37.48 5.52 -7.28
N ASP A 367 37.96 6.01 -6.15
CA ASP A 367 39.32 6.55 -6.01
C ASP A 367 40.40 5.44 -5.90
N GLY A 368 41.65 5.84 -5.61
CA GLY A 368 42.78 4.91 -5.47
C GLY A 368 42.67 3.94 -4.29
N GLU A 369 41.81 4.26 -3.30
CA GLU A 369 41.55 3.48 -2.10
C GLU A 369 40.24 2.66 -2.21
N GLY A 370 39.58 2.71 -3.36
CA GLY A 370 38.29 2.05 -3.63
C GLY A 370 37.07 2.77 -3.09
N TRP A 371 37.18 4.05 -2.67
CA TRP A 371 36.04 4.82 -2.19
C TRP A 371 35.23 5.43 -3.32
N VAL A 372 33.92 5.45 -3.12
CA VAL A 372 32.94 6.13 -3.99
C VAL A 372 31.80 6.68 -3.14
N THR A 373 31.16 7.74 -3.59
CA THR A 373 29.98 8.31 -2.94
C THR A 373 28.78 8.17 -3.86
N LEU A 374 27.71 7.53 -3.35
CA LEU A 374 26.41 7.42 -4.01
C LEU A 374 25.43 8.35 -3.32
N THR A 375 24.79 9.23 -4.10
CA THR A 375 23.63 10.02 -3.67
C THR A 375 22.45 9.65 -4.54
N GLY A 376 21.31 9.28 -3.92
CA GLY A 376 20.13 8.86 -4.67
C GLY A 376 18.90 8.70 -3.81
N PHE A 377 17.80 8.26 -4.42
CA PHE A 377 16.59 7.94 -3.69
C PHE A 377 16.80 6.73 -2.77
N LYS A 378 16.18 6.77 -1.59
CA LYS A 378 16.26 5.67 -0.60
C LYS A 378 15.67 4.38 -1.17
N GLY A 379 16.37 3.25 -0.94
CA GLY A 379 15.99 1.94 -1.42
C GLY A 379 17.17 1.02 -1.65
N ASP A 380 16.94 -0.07 -2.34
CA ASP A 380 17.98 -1.06 -2.65
C ASP A 380 18.63 -0.77 -4.00
N TYR A 381 19.91 -1.07 -4.09
CA TYR A 381 20.72 -0.83 -5.28
C TYR A 381 21.54 -2.06 -5.63
N THR A 382 21.75 -2.25 -6.93
CA THR A 382 22.78 -3.13 -7.46
C THR A 382 23.92 -2.28 -8.01
N LEU A 383 25.12 -2.51 -7.48
CA LEU A 383 26.36 -1.92 -7.97
C LEU A 383 27.01 -2.93 -8.94
N ARG A 384 27.33 -2.50 -10.15
CA ARG A 384 28.01 -3.31 -11.16
C ARG A 384 29.35 -2.68 -11.52
N ALA A 385 30.39 -3.46 -11.43
CA ALA A 385 31.74 -3.11 -11.84
C ALA A 385 32.31 -4.22 -12.75
N PRO A 386 33.37 -3.97 -13.54
CA PRO A 386 33.96 -5.00 -14.40
C PRO A 386 34.43 -6.26 -13.66
N GLN A 387 34.64 -6.16 -12.34
CA GLN A 387 35.14 -7.24 -11.49
C GLN A 387 34.05 -7.96 -10.70
N GLY A 388 32.76 -7.59 -10.88
CA GLY A 388 31.65 -8.24 -10.23
C GLY A 388 30.56 -7.27 -9.78
N THR A 389 29.60 -7.83 -9.04
CA THR A 389 28.42 -7.11 -8.55
C THR A 389 28.37 -7.06 -7.03
N ALA A 390 27.62 -6.08 -6.49
CA ALA A 390 27.28 -6.00 -5.09
C ALA A 390 25.87 -5.43 -4.90
N ARG A 391 25.22 -5.75 -3.78
CA ARG A 391 23.93 -5.18 -3.38
C ARG A 391 24.11 -4.34 -2.13
N ILE A 392 23.44 -3.18 -2.09
CA ILE A 392 23.43 -2.28 -0.95
C ILE A 392 22.03 -1.75 -0.72
N SER A 393 21.76 -1.27 0.50
CA SER A 393 20.55 -0.50 0.82
C SER A 393 20.94 0.93 1.20
N LEU A 394 20.30 1.90 0.58
CA LEU A 394 20.48 3.33 0.83
C LEU A 394 19.31 3.82 1.69
N GLU A 395 19.49 3.81 3.02
CA GLU A 395 18.40 4.11 3.96
C GLU A 395 18.43 5.55 4.49
N GLY A 396 19.58 6.19 4.47
CA GLY A 396 19.80 7.54 5.03
C GLY A 396 20.24 7.51 6.49
N GLY A 397 20.81 8.61 6.91
CA GLY A 397 21.23 8.83 8.28
C GLY A 397 22.74 8.78 8.47
N GLY A 398 23.40 9.93 8.25
CA GLY A 398 24.77 10.20 8.70
C GLY A 398 25.86 9.79 7.71
N ASP A 399 27.08 10.21 8.06
CA ASP A 399 28.35 9.90 7.35
C ASP A 399 28.74 8.41 7.47
N ALA A 400 27.77 7.50 7.33
CA ALA A 400 28.03 6.06 7.41
C ALA A 400 28.89 5.64 6.21
N ALA A 401 30.11 5.19 6.49
CA ALA A 401 30.95 4.53 5.51
C ALA A 401 30.70 3.03 5.58
N ALA A 402 30.36 2.41 4.46
CA ALA A 402 30.18 0.98 4.37
C ALA A 402 31.29 0.35 3.51
N GLN A 403 31.80 -0.78 3.95
CA GLN A 403 32.69 -1.60 3.12
C GLN A 403 31.86 -2.67 2.41
N VAL A 404 32.01 -2.77 1.10
CA VAL A 404 31.22 -3.67 0.25
C VAL A 404 32.17 -4.46 -0.64
N ARG A 405 32.03 -5.78 -0.63
CA ARG A 405 32.83 -6.69 -1.46
C ARG A 405 32.08 -7.02 -2.74
N LEU A 406 32.76 -6.82 -3.86
CA LEU A 406 32.26 -7.28 -5.16
C LEU A 406 32.29 -8.82 -5.22
N SER A 407 31.21 -9.42 -5.68
CA SER A 407 31.15 -10.86 -5.95
C SER A 407 31.22 -11.07 -7.46
N PRO A 408 32.01 -12.03 -7.96
CA PRO A 408 31.95 -12.39 -9.37
C PRO A 408 30.52 -12.74 -9.81
N ASP A 409 30.17 -12.41 -11.04
CA ASP A 409 28.87 -12.70 -11.64
C ASP A 409 28.63 -14.21 -11.82
#